data_fbc0d15fdd615d2ee36083475cbc1dd7
#
_entry.id   fbc0d15fdd615d2ee36083475cbc1dd7
#
_cell.length_a   1.000
_cell.length_b   1.000
_cell.length_c   1.000
_cell.angle_alpha   90.00
_cell.angle_beta   90.00
_cell.angle_gamma   90.00
#
_symmetry.space_group_name_H-M   'P 1'
#
loop_
_entity.id
_entity.type
_entity.pdbx_description
1 polymer ?
#
loop_
_entity_poly.entity_id
_entity_poly.type
_entity_poly.pdbx_seq_one_letter_code
_entity_poly.pdbx_strand_id
1 'polypeptide(L)'
;MSTQSRDGAVAHRTRFFVPLLLILALAAVFAVQKAFFPPPMSAFQDRREMLDTWVTITVYDCNPKKADAAIDAAFSRIAQVEHEASIFDPQAEAYRLNEQGRLDNPSSDLWEIITAAIADYSTTDGTFDITVEPLLDLWRYKEGAGVQFWELDPEAQQETIAQAMTLLGADRIQMITSPQRAIVLEPGMKVTLGGIAKGYAVDRGLEVLRQQGIEHALIDAGGDIGAFGGKPAGEKWELALRNPKDENSSLTTFAISDGAIATSGNYERFFDPAAEVGHIMDPRTGYSSHASSSASVYASTCTQADALATAVFVLGPEGGISLVDSLDGVEALIVGYDDPQEISKSSGIGTYIDQEKDGE
;
A
#
# COMPACT_ATOMS: atom_id res chain seq x y z
N MET A 1 -87.97 -9.12 39.24
CA MET A 1 -87.17 -10.23 39.50
C MET A 1 -86.41 -10.62 38.31
N SER A 2 -85.24 -10.11 38.11
CA SER A 2 -84.39 -10.45 36.97
C SER A 2 -82.97 -10.50 37.42
N THR A 3 -82.37 -11.63 37.38
CA THR A 3 -80.95 -11.87 37.52
C THR A 3 -80.32 -11.65 36.14
N GLN A 4 -79.61 -10.55 35.94
CA GLN A 4 -78.78 -10.35 34.74
C GLN A 4 -77.36 -10.79 35.05
N SER A 5 -76.82 -11.66 34.15
CA SER A 5 -75.55 -12.30 34.18
C SER A 5 -74.38 -11.33 33.99
N ARG A 6 -73.32 -11.53 34.80
CA ARG A 6 -72.02 -10.79 34.72
C ARG A 6 -70.97 -11.64 34.02
N ASP A 7 -71.21 -12.18 32.85
CA ASP A 7 -70.24 -13.07 32.19
C ASP A 7 -69.65 -12.58 30.86
N GLY A 8 -69.83 -11.28 30.50
CA GLY A 8 -69.37 -10.76 29.21
C GLY A 8 -67.98 -10.07 29.14
N ALA A 9 -67.35 -9.76 30.29
CA ALA A 9 -66.20 -8.82 30.30
C ALA A 9 -64.83 -9.51 30.40
N VAL A 10 -64.74 -10.80 30.73
CA VAL A 10 -63.44 -11.49 30.92
C VAL A 10 -62.92 -12.12 29.65
N ALA A 11 -63.75 -12.52 28.70
CA ALA A 11 -63.38 -13.23 27.49
C ALA A 11 -62.69 -12.36 26.42
N HIS A 12 -62.83 -11.02 26.44
CA HIS A 12 -62.21 -10.14 25.43
C HIS A 12 -60.80 -9.72 25.77
N ARG A 13 -60.36 -9.71 27.02
CA ARG A 13 -59.00 -9.35 27.41
C ARG A 13 -57.97 -10.46 27.13
N THR A 14 -58.36 -11.73 27.24
CA THR A 14 -57.49 -12.87 26.99
C THR A 14 -57.15 -13.08 25.51
N ARG A 15 -57.99 -12.61 24.59
CA ARG A 15 -57.77 -12.76 23.14
C ARG A 15 -56.62 -11.88 22.56
N PHE A 16 -56.30 -10.77 23.21
CA PHE A 16 -55.21 -9.91 22.79
C PHE A 16 -53.85 -10.23 23.45
N PHE A 17 -53.84 -10.85 24.62
CA PHE A 17 -52.61 -11.20 25.33
C PHE A 17 -51.87 -12.39 24.74
N VAL A 18 -52.59 -13.37 24.20
CA VAL A 18 -51.98 -14.59 23.61
C VAL A 18 -51.14 -14.26 22.35
N PRO A 19 -51.67 -13.51 21.36
CA PRO A 19 -50.83 -13.14 20.20
C PRO A 19 -49.65 -12.22 20.55
N LEU A 20 -49.77 -11.33 21.52
CA LEU A 20 -48.65 -10.49 21.96
C LEU A 20 -47.55 -11.30 22.64
N LEU A 21 -47.90 -12.28 23.51
CA LEU A 21 -46.91 -13.18 24.12
C LEU A 21 -46.22 -14.08 23.08
N LEU A 22 -46.94 -14.50 22.05
CA LEU A 22 -46.37 -15.29 20.95
C LEU A 22 -45.39 -14.49 20.10
N ILE A 23 -45.70 -13.19 19.82
CA ILE A 23 -44.80 -12.27 19.12
C ILE A 23 -43.55 -12.00 19.96
N LEU A 24 -43.70 -11.77 21.27
CA LEU A 24 -42.55 -11.56 22.17
C LEU A 24 -41.69 -12.83 22.30
N ALA A 25 -42.29 -14.01 22.37
CA ALA A 25 -41.56 -15.29 22.40
C ALA A 25 -40.81 -15.55 21.08
N LEU A 26 -41.44 -15.26 19.92
CA LEU A 26 -40.79 -15.33 18.60
C LEU A 26 -39.65 -14.32 18.47
N ALA A 27 -39.85 -13.09 18.93
CA ALA A 27 -38.80 -12.06 18.94
C ALA A 27 -37.63 -12.48 19.86
N ALA A 28 -37.91 -13.08 21.03
CA ALA A 28 -36.89 -13.59 21.94
C ALA A 28 -36.12 -14.78 21.31
N VAL A 29 -36.82 -15.71 20.67
CA VAL A 29 -36.20 -16.84 19.94
C VAL A 29 -35.34 -16.33 18.81
N PHE A 30 -35.82 -15.34 18.03
CA PHE A 30 -35.06 -14.74 16.94
C PHE A 30 -33.84 -13.98 17.45
N ALA A 31 -33.96 -13.26 18.59
CA ALA A 31 -32.83 -12.58 19.22
C ALA A 31 -31.78 -13.57 19.76
N VAL A 32 -32.21 -14.65 20.38
CA VAL A 32 -31.34 -15.75 20.85
C VAL A 32 -30.68 -16.44 19.66
N GLN A 33 -31.43 -16.76 18.61
CA GLN A 33 -30.91 -17.38 17.41
C GLN A 33 -29.84 -16.49 16.73
N LYS A 34 -30.09 -15.16 16.64
CA LYS A 34 -29.13 -14.18 16.09
C LYS A 34 -27.89 -14.02 16.98
N ALA A 35 -28.03 -14.17 18.30
CA ALA A 35 -26.89 -14.08 19.22
C ALA A 35 -26.02 -15.34 19.24
N PHE A 36 -26.62 -16.52 19.11
CA PHE A 36 -25.92 -17.81 19.15
C PHE A 36 -25.48 -18.32 17.75
N PHE A 37 -26.12 -17.87 16.68
CA PHE A 37 -25.83 -18.25 15.31
C PHE A 37 -25.75 -16.93 14.47
N PRO A 38 -24.66 -16.17 14.59
CA PRO A 38 -24.47 -15.01 13.71
C PRO A 38 -24.51 -15.49 12.25
N PRO A 39 -25.01 -14.67 11.32
CA PRO A 39 -24.94 -14.99 9.91
C PRO A 39 -23.47 -15.22 9.50
N PRO A 40 -23.22 -16.16 8.57
CA PRO A 40 -21.87 -16.41 8.10
C PRO A 40 -21.29 -15.13 7.51
N MET A 41 -19.99 -14.91 7.74
CA MET A 41 -19.25 -13.84 7.07
C MET A 41 -19.20 -14.12 5.57
N SER A 42 -19.36 -13.09 4.78
CA SER A 42 -19.23 -13.12 3.33
C SER A 42 -18.17 -12.13 2.88
N ALA A 43 -17.50 -12.42 1.77
CA ALA A 43 -16.57 -11.48 1.17
C ALA A 43 -17.34 -10.38 0.43
N PHE A 44 -16.91 -9.13 0.64
CA PHE A 44 -17.33 -7.96 -0.10
C PHE A 44 -16.09 -7.33 -0.71
N GLN A 45 -16.17 -6.97 -1.98
CA GLN A 45 -15.03 -6.44 -2.73
C GLN A 45 -15.48 -5.32 -3.64
N ASP A 46 -14.66 -4.27 -3.73
CA ASP A 46 -14.78 -3.24 -4.74
C ASP A 46 -13.39 -2.88 -5.29
N ARG A 47 -13.37 -2.34 -6.52
CA ARG A 47 -12.14 -2.02 -7.24
C ARG A 47 -12.28 -0.69 -7.94
N ARG A 48 -11.30 0.21 -7.73
CA ARG A 48 -11.27 1.56 -8.33
C ARG A 48 -9.90 1.86 -8.90
N GLU A 49 -9.87 2.68 -9.96
CA GLU A 49 -8.62 3.20 -10.52
C GLU A 49 -8.17 4.39 -9.69
N MET A 50 -7.01 4.27 -9.03
CA MET A 50 -6.41 5.24 -8.10
C MET A 50 -4.91 4.98 -8.01
N LEU A 51 -4.12 5.97 -7.58
CA LEU A 51 -2.66 5.83 -7.40
C LEU A 51 -1.96 5.34 -8.68
N ASP A 52 -2.46 5.74 -9.85
CA ASP A 52 -2.03 5.28 -11.18
C ASP A 52 -2.10 3.74 -11.37
N THR A 53 -2.96 3.07 -10.61
CA THR A 53 -3.15 1.61 -10.67
C THR A 53 -4.59 1.24 -10.32
N TRP A 54 -4.86 -0.06 -10.26
CA TRP A 54 -6.11 -0.58 -9.72
C TRP A 54 -5.97 -0.86 -8.23
N VAL A 55 -6.79 -0.19 -7.42
CA VAL A 55 -6.91 -0.47 -5.99
C VAL A 55 -8.11 -1.36 -5.74
N THR A 56 -7.88 -2.51 -5.12
CA THR A 56 -8.92 -3.49 -4.76
C THR A 56 -9.00 -3.59 -3.25
N ILE A 57 -10.20 -3.43 -2.68
CA ILE A 57 -10.45 -3.61 -1.25
C ILE A 57 -11.36 -4.81 -1.06
N THR A 58 -10.92 -5.77 -0.26
CA THR A 58 -11.69 -6.96 0.12
C THR A 58 -11.88 -6.99 1.63
N VAL A 59 -13.11 -7.15 2.09
CA VAL A 59 -13.44 -7.30 3.51
C VAL A 59 -14.37 -8.49 3.73
N TYR A 60 -14.32 -9.10 4.93
CA TYR A 60 -15.32 -10.07 5.35
C TYR A 60 -16.18 -9.46 6.46
N ASP A 61 -17.48 -9.51 6.30
CA ASP A 61 -18.46 -9.10 7.32
C ASP A 61 -19.77 -9.88 7.17
N CYS A 62 -20.59 -9.90 8.20
CA CYS A 62 -21.94 -10.47 8.16
C CYS A 62 -23.00 -9.42 7.74
N ASN A 63 -22.65 -8.14 7.65
CA ASN A 63 -23.54 -7.04 7.32
C ASN A 63 -23.09 -6.34 6.03
N PRO A 64 -23.79 -6.55 4.88
CA PRO A 64 -23.43 -5.95 3.60
C PRO A 64 -23.34 -4.42 3.65
N LYS A 65 -24.30 -3.77 4.31
CA LYS A 65 -24.31 -2.28 4.37
C LYS A 65 -23.12 -1.72 5.15
N LYS A 66 -22.67 -2.44 6.19
CA LYS A 66 -21.46 -2.06 6.94
C LYS A 66 -20.22 -2.24 6.09
N ALA A 67 -20.12 -3.38 5.37
CA ALA A 67 -19.01 -3.68 4.48
C ALA A 67 -18.90 -2.63 3.37
N ASP A 68 -19.99 -2.35 2.65
CA ASP A 68 -20.01 -1.34 1.57
C ASP A 68 -19.61 0.04 2.09
N ALA A 69 -20.17 0.48 3.24
CA ALA A 69 -19.84 1.78 3.82
C ALA A 69 -18.37 1.87 4.26
N ALA A 70 -17.81 0.79 4.81
CA ALA A 70 -16.42 0.74 5.22
C ALA A 70 -15.46 0.80 4.01
N ILE A 71 -15.79 0.06 2.94
CA ILE A 71 -15.03 0.08 1.67
C ILE A 71 -15.05 1.49 1.07
N ASP A 72 -16.22 2.14 0.99
CA ASP A 72 -16.34 3.52 0.47
C ASP A 72 -15.53 4.51 1.30
N ALA A 73 -15.54 4.39 2.63
CA ALA A 73 -14.76 5.25 3.51
C ALA A 73 -13.25 5.03 3.32
N ALA A 74 -12.79 3.78 3.14
CA ALA A 74 -11.40 3.47 2.89
C ALA A 74 -10.93 4.03 1.53
N PHE A 75 -11.71 3.88 0.46
CA PHE A 75 -11.39 4.50 -0.83
C PHE A 75 -11.33 6.03 -0.74
N SER A 76 -12.24 6.66 0.00
CA SER A 76 -12.22 8.11 0.21
C SER A 76 -10.94 8.55 0.92
N ARG A 77 -10.45 7.75 1.86
CA ARG A 77 -9.20 8.03 2.58
C ARG A 77 -7.97 7.86 1.69
N ILE A 78 -7.94 6.82 0.87
CA ILE A 78 -6.87 6.58 -0.11
C ILE A 78 -6.81 7.76 -1.11
N ALA A 79 -7.96 8.22 -1.64
CA ALA A 79 -8.03 9.36 -2.54
C ALA A 79 -7.49 10.66 -1.92
N GLN A 80 -7.68 10.86 -0.63
CA GLN A 80 -7.12 12.01 0.07
C GLN A 80 -5.60 11.95 0.09
N VAL A 81 -5.01 10.80 0.44
CA VAL A 81 -3.55 10.59 0.41
C VAL A 81 -2.99 10.81 -0.99
N GLU A 82 -3.62 10.22 -2.02
CA GLU A 82 -3.24 10.39 -3.41
C GLU A 82 -3.18 11.86 -3.81
N HIS A 83 -4.23 12.63 -3.47
CA HIS A 83 -4.28 14.07 -3.76
C HIS A 83 -3.16 14.85 -3.06
N GLU A 84 -2.86 14.56 -1.78
CA GLU A 84 -1.85 15.30 -1.02
C GLU A 84 -0.42 14.93 -1.45
N ALA A 85 -0.19 13.67 -1.83
CA ALA A 85 1.12 13.14 -2.22
C ALA A 85 1.48 13.33 -3.70
N SER A 86 0.56 13.78 -4.55
CA SER A 86 0.81 13.96 -5.98
C SER A 86 1.84 15.05 -6.24
N ILE A 87 2.84 14.75 -7.07
CA ILE A 87 3.81 15.73 -7.57
C ILE A 87 3.40 16.32 -8.93
N PHE A 88 2.26 15.90 -9.47
CA PHE A 88 1.76 16.29 -10.80
C PHE A 88 0.54 17.23 -10.74
N ASP A 89 -0.24 17.19 -9.65
CA ASP A 89 -1.41 18.05 -9.45
C ASP A 89 -0.96 19.37 -8.79
N PRO A 90 -1.14 20.54 -9.47
CA PRO A 90 -0.79 21.85 -8.89
C PRO A 90 -1.50 22.21 -7.59
N GLN A 91 -2.60 21.52 -7.25
CA GLN A 91 -3.32 21.72 -5.99
C GLN A 91 -2.74 20.87 -4.85
N ALA A 92 -1.97 19.82 -5.18
CA ALA A 92 -1.37 18.92 -4.21
C ALA A 92 -0.27 19.59 -3.36
N GLU A 93 -0.09 19.11 -2.15
CA GLU A 93 0.92 19.63 -1.24
C GLU A 93 2.34 19.29 -1.69
N ALA A 94 2.58 18.06 -2.15
CA ALA A 94 3.89 17.65 -2.63
C ALA A 94 4.31 18.43 -3.89
N TYR A 95 3.37 18.72 -4.82
CA TYR A 95 3.65 19.60 -5.96
C TYR A 95 4.08 21.00 -5.51
N ARG A 96 3.31 21.61 -4.59
CA ARG A 96 3.61 22.95 -4.08
C ARG A 96 4.96 23.01 -3.34
N LEU A 97 5.28 21.94 -2.60
CA LEU A 97 6.58 21.80 -1.94
C LEU A 97 7.72 21.82 -2.98
N ASN A 98 7.60 21.06 -4.07
CA ASN A 98 8.58 21.01 -5.14
C ASN A 98 8.74 22.35 -5.88
N GLU A 99 7.64 23.07 -6.09
CA GLU A 99 7.67 24.36 -6.80
C GLU A 99 8.19 25.52 -5.94
N GLN A 100 7.91 25.50 -4.64
CA GLN A 100 8.21 26.61 -3.74
C GLN A 100 9.46 26.36 -2.88
N GLY A 101 9.94 25.12 -2.80
CA GLY A 101 11.02 24.71 -1.91
C GLY A 101 10.64 24.75 -0.43
N ARG A 102 9.42 25.19 -0.11
CA ARG A 102 8.91 25.31 1.24
C ARG A 102 7.39 25.13 1.29
N LEU A 103 6.92 24.36 2.25
CA LEU A 103 5.50 24.22 2.56
C LEU A 103 5.25 24.49 4.04
N ASP A 104 4.48 25.54 4.34
CA ASP A 104 4.06 25.85 5.70
C ASP A 104 2.73 25.14 6.02
N ASN A 105 2.59 24.63 7.25
CA ASN A 105 1.44 23.86 7.73
C ASN A 105 1.08 22.67 6.81
N PRO A 106 2.01 21.77 6.53
CA PRO A 106 1.70 20.57 5.75
C PRO A 106 0.60 19.75 6.46
N SER A 107 -0.16 19.00 5.65
CA SER A 107 -1.07 17.99 6.18
C SER A 107 -0.33 16.97 7.05
N SER A 108 -1.08 16.26 7.88
CA SER A 108 -0.49 15.17 8.67
C SER A 108 0.07 14.09 7.76
N ASP A 109 -0.60 13.80 6.64
CA ASP A 109 -0.19 12.74 5.72
C ASP A 109 1.14 13.06 5.05
N LEU A 110 1.29 14.24 4.43
CA LEU A 110 2.56 14.60 3.82
C LEU A 110 3.70 14.67 4.84
N TRP A 111 3.40 15.18 6.05
CA TRP A 111 4.37 15.21 7.14
C TRP A 111 4.84 13.80 7.54
N GLU A 112 3.92 12.86 7.70
CA GLU A 112 4.21 11.48 8.08
C GLU A 112 4.95 10.74 6.99
N ILE A 113 4.54 10.88 5.71
CA ILE A 113 5.22 10.26 4.56
C ILE A 113 6.68 10.72 4.48
N ILE A 114 6.94 12.03 4.55
CA ILE A 114 8.31 12.56 4.46
C ILE A 114 9.13 12.16 5.68
N THR A 115 8.52 12.13 6.88
CA THR A 115 9.21 11.65 8.10
C THR A 115 9.62 10.18 7.97
N ALA A 116 8.72 9.31 7.48
CA ALA A 116 9.03 7.91 7.22
C ALA A 116 10.13 7.77 6.16
N ALA A 117 10.01 8.52 5.06
CA ALA A 117 11.00 8.47 3.98
C ALA A 117 12.42 8.89 4.43
N ILE A 118 12.55 9.89 5.30
CA ILE A 118 13.85 10.27 5.88
C ILE A 118 14.42 9.15 6.77
N ALA A 119 13.55 8.46 7.52
CA ALA A 119 13.97 7.31 8.33
C ALA A 119 14.42 6.14 7.44
N ASP A 120 13.69 5.85 6.36
CA ASP A 120 14.04 4.80 5.40
C ASP A 120 15.31 5.14 4.62
N TYR A 121 15.51 6.41 4.25
CA TYR A 121 16.80 6.89 3.69
C TYR A 121 17.97 6.52 4.61
N SER A 122 17.84 6.80 5.90
CA SER A 122 18.88 6.49 6.88
C SER A 122 19.08 4.98 7.08
N THR A 123 17.98 4.21 7.09
CA THR A 123 18.01 2.76 7.27
C THR A 123 18.65 2.05 6.07
N THR A 124 18.49 2.59 4.87
CA THR A 124 18.97 2.00 3.61
C THR A 124 20.30 2.59 3.12
N ASP A 125 20.97 3.40 3.95
CA ASP A 125 22.21 4.12 3.60
C ASP A 125 22.07 4.92 2.29
N GLY A 126 20.92 5.60 2.12
CA GLY A 126 20.61 6.44 0.98
C GLY A 126 20.20 5.69 -0.29
N THR A 127 20.06 4.38 -0.27
CA THR A 127 19.61 3.60 -1.43
C THR A 127 18.12 3.85 -1.74
N PHE A 128 17.29 4.04 -0.73
CA PHE A 128 15.98 4.66 -0.86
C PHE A 128 16.09 6.16 -0.61
N ASP A 129 15.77 6.98 -1.61
CA ASP A 129 15.85 8.43 -1.50
C ASP A 129 14.70 9.11 -2.25
N ILE A 130 13.80 9.75 -1.53
CA ILE A 130 12.68 10.49 -2.15
C ILE A 130 13.14 11.74 -2.89
N THR A 131 14.39 12.19 -2.72
CA THR A 131 14.93 13.35 -3.43
C THR A 131 15.46 13.03 -4.82
N VAL A 132 15.25 11.83 -5.35
CA VAL A 132 15.68 11.42 -6.72
C VAL A 132 14.88 12.09 -7.84
N GLU A 133 13.89 12.93 -7.56
CA GLU A 133 13.05 13.58 -8.56
C GLU A 133 13.86 14.37 -9.62
N PRO A 134 14.93 15.11 -9.28
CA PRO A 134 15.80 15.74 -10.28
C PRO A 134 16.42 14.74 -11.29
N LEU A 135 16.77 13.54 -10.86
CA LEU A 135 17.25 12.49 -11.76
C LEU A 135 16.10 11.95 -12.62
N LEU A 136 14.95 11.66 -12.04
CA LEU A 136 13.76 11.21 -12.78
C LEU A 136 13.36 12.23 -13.84
N ASP A 137 13.44 13.53 -13.55
CA ASP A 137 13.17 14.61 -14.51
C ASP A 137 14.11 14.58 -15.73
N LEU A 138 15.34 14.09 -15.59
CA LEU A 138 16.26 13.89 -16.71
C LEU A 138 15.82 12.73 -17.60
N TRP A 139 15.49 11.59 -16.97
CA TRP A 139 15.24 10.33 -17.65
C TRP A 139 13.80 10.19 -18.17
N ARG A 140 12.84 11.01 -17.74
CA ARG A 140 11.47 10.98 -18.25
C ARG A 140 11.44 11.31 -19.74
N TYR A 141 10.62 10.54 -20.49
CA TYR A 141 10.33 10.87 -21.88
C TYR A 141 9.75 12.29 -22.00
N LYS A 142 10.29 13.07 -22.92
CA LYS A 142 9.86 14.45 -23.18
C LYS A 142 9.29 14.55 -24.57
N GLU A 143 7.98 14.68 -24.67
CA GLU A 143 7.28 14.87 -25.94
C GLU A 143 7.79 16.14 -26.63
N GLY A 144 8.11 16.01 -27.95
CA GLY A 144 8.62 17.13 -28.74
C GLY A 144 10.09 17.50 -28.51
N ALA A 145 10.81 16.82 -27.61
CA ALA A 145 12.26 16.92 -27.56
C ALA A 145 12.86 16.32 -28.84
N GLY A 146 13.77 17.03 -29.45
CA GLY A 146 14.46 16.53 -30.66
C GLY A 146 15.36 15.34 -30.37
N VAL A 147 15.88 15.24 -29.14
CA VAL A 147 16.74 14.16 -28.63
C VAL A 147 16.33 13.89 -27.20
N GLN A 148 16.15 12.63 -26.82
CA GLN A 148 15.88 12.23 -25.45
C GLN A 148 17.20 12.20 -24.63
N PHE A 149 17.11 12.23 -23.29
CA PHE A 149 18.29 12.25 -22.44
C PHE A 149 19.20 11.02 -22.65
N TRP A 150 18.63 9.84 -22.81
CA TRP A 150 19.36 8.60 -23.04
C TRP A 150 20.01 8.48 -24.44
N GLU A 151 19.67 9.38 -25.35
CA GLU A 151 20.28 9.48 -26.69
C GLU A 151 21.45 10.46 -26.73
N LEU A 152 21.71 11.20 -25.64
CA LEU A 152 22.84 12.13 -25.54
C LEU A 152 24.17 11.37 -25.52
N ASP A 153 25.24 12.08 -25.86
CA ASP A 153 26.61 11.61 -25.68
C ASP A 153 26.85 11.24 -24.20
N PRO A 154 27.52 10.09 -23.89
CA PRO A 154 27.75 9.63 -22.52
C PRO A 154 28.45 10.63 -21.61
N GLU A 155 29.38 11.46 -22.15
CA GLU A 155 30.08 12.50 -21.36
C GLU A 155 29.09 13.61 -20.94
N ALA A 156 28.20 14.04 -21.86
CA ALA A 156 27.16 15.02 -21.57
C ALA A 156 26.11 14.49 -20.58
N GLN A 157 25.75 13.20 -20.69
CA GLN A 157 24.88 12.54 -19.69
C GLN A 157 25.54 12.57 -18.31
N GLN A 158 26.79 12.13 -18.22
CA GLN A 158 27.51 12.01 -16.95
C GLN A 158 27.66 13.38 -16.25
N GLU A 159 27.96 14.44 -16.98
CA GLU A 159 28.05 15.79 -16.43
C GLU A 159 26.67 16.23 -15.86
N THR A 160 25.60 16.01 -16.61
CA THR A 160 24.23 16.38 -16.20
C THR A 160 23.77 15.56 -14.99
N ILE A 161 24.04 14.25 -14.98
CA ILE A 161 23.75 13.37 -13.83
C ILE A 161 24.50 13.84 -12.59
N ALA A 162 25.81 14.12 -12.73
CA ALA A 162 26.62 14.59 -11.60
C ALA A 162 26.07 15.89 -10.99
N GLN A 163 25.57 16.81 -11.81
CA GLN A 163 24.89 18.03 -11.33
C GLN A 163 23.59 17.69 -10.58
N ALA A 164 22.73 16.84 -11.14
CA ALA A 164 21.48 16.44 -10.50
C ALA A 164 21.72 15.71 -9.15
N MET A 165 22.74 14.85 -9.08
CA MET A 165 23.11 14.12 -7.85
C MET A 165 23.51 15.05 -6.70
N THR A 166 23.97 16.28 -6.96
CA THR A 166 24.25 17.27 -5.89
C THR A 166 22.99 17.72 -5.16
N LEU A 167 21.81 17.51 -5.73
CA LEU A 167 20.51 17.88 -5.20
C LEU A 167 19.86 16.77 -4.37
N LEU A 168 20.46 15.58 -4.29
CA LEU A 168 19.92 14.41 -3.57
C LEU A 168 20.36 14.39 -2.11
N GLY A 169 19.60 13.71 -1.29
CA GLY A 169 19.84 13.46 0.13
C GLY A 169 18.64 13.84 0.98
N ALA A 170 17.79 12.84 1.29
CA ALA A 170 16.57 13.08 2.09
C ALA A 170 16.87 13.54 3.53
N ASP A 171 18.06 13.26 4.06
CA ASP A 171 18.56 13.76 5.34
C ASP A 171 18.77 15.29 5.38
N ARG A 172 18.81 15.94 4.21
CA ARG A 172 18.94 17.39 4.06
C ARG A 172 17.59 18.11 4.08
N ILE A 173 16.48 17.39 4.03
CA ILE A 173 15.13 17.95 4.17
C ILE A 173 14.94 18.45 5.59
N GLN A 174 14.54 19.71 5.75
CA GLN A 174 14.33 20.28 7.08
C GLN A 174 12.88 20.15 7.52
N MET A 175 12.65 19.38 8.56
CA MET A 175 11.35 19.20 9.21
C MET A 175 11.23 20.15 10.42
N ILE A 176 10.62 21.31 10.21
CA ILE A 176 10.45 22.36 11.25
C ILE A 176 9.18 22.06 12.05
N THR A 177 9.30 21.94 13.37
CA THR A 177 8.16 21.64 14.27
C THR A 177 7.62 22.84 15.04
N SER A 178 8.42 23.90 15.19
CA SER A 178 8.07 25.07 16.00
C SER A 178 8.67 26.36 15.39
N PRO A 179 7.99 27.51 15.47
CA PRO A 179 6.67 27.72 16.09
C PRO A 179 5.50 27.19 15.28
N GLN A 180 5.73 26.87 14.00
CA GLN A 180 4.75 26.36 13.06
C GLN A 180 5.42 25.26 12.24
N ARG A 181 4.68 24.17 11.95
CA ARG A 181 5.20 23.10 11.10
C ARG A 181 5.52 23.62 9.71
N ALA A 182 6.69 23.26 9.19
CA ALA A 182 7.05 23.50 7.81
C ALA A 182 8.02 22.43 7.31
N ILE A 183 7.94 22.12 6.02
CA ILE A 183 8.90 21.29 5.31
C ILE A 183 9.69 22.23 4.39
N VAL A 184 11.03 22.14 4.42
CA VAL A 184 11.89 22.99 3.61
C VAL A 184 12.89 22.12 2.86
N LEU A 185 12.94 22.31 1.55
CA LEU A 185 13.91 21.72 0.63
C LEU A 185 15.06 22.70 0.38
N GLU A 186 16.25 22.19 0.13
CA GLU A 186 17.36 23.00 -0.35
C GLU A 186 17.09 23.52 -1.78
N PRO A 187 17.72 24.64 -2.19
CA PRO A 187 17.51 25.18 -3.53
C PRO A 187 17.79 24.16 -4.65
N GLY A 188 16.79 23.90 -5.49
CA GLY A 188 16.85 22.93 -6.59
C GLY A 188 16.51 21.49 -6.20
N MET A 189 16.48 21.15 -4.93
CA MET A 189 15.99 19.86 -4.46
C MET A 189 14.50 19.70 -4.78
N LYS A 190 14.09 18.51 -5.18
CA LYS A 190 12.69 18.09 -5.37
C LYS A 190 12.49 16.70 -4.81
N VAL A 191 11.27 16.40 -4.41
CA VAL A 191 10.90 15.08 -3.90
C VAL A 191 9.94 14.36 -4.84
N THR A 192 10.05 13.04 -4.87
CA THR A 192 9.02 12.14 -5.39
C THR A 192 8.60 11.19 -4.29
N LEU A 193 7.31 10.88 -4.23
CA LEU A 193 6.75 10.00 -3.19
C LEU A 193 6.32 8.63 -3.76
N GLY A 194 6.65 8.36 -5.05
CA GLY A 194 6.20 7.16 -5.76
C GLY A 194 6.60 5.82 -5.15
N GLY A 195 7.70 5.77 -4.37
CA GLY A 195 8.18 4.55 -3.72
C GLY A 195 7.75 4.40 -2.26
N ILE A 196 6.77 5.19 -1.77
CA ILE A 196 6.30 5.11 -0.39
C ILE A 196 4.81 5.49 -0.24
N ALA A 197 4.30 6.36 -1.11
CA ALA A 197 2.95 6.91 -0.95
C ALA A 197 1.84 5.88 -1.20
N LYS A 198 2.07 4.87 -2.07
CA LYS A 198 1.10 3.79 -2.28
C LYS A 198 0.95 2.94 -1.02
N GLY A 199 2.08 2.51 -0.45
CA GLY A 199 2.09 1.79 0.82
C GLY A 199 1.44 2.56 1.96
N TYR A 200 1.73 3.86 2.07
CA TYR A 200 1.10 4.73 3.05
C TYR A 200 -0.42 4.83 2.86
N ALA A 201 -0.88 4.99 1.63
CA ALA A 201 -2.31 5.05 1.31
C ALA A 201 -3.03 3.74 1.68
N VAL A 202 -2.41 2.58 1.42
CA VAL A 202 -2.91 1.26 1.85
C VAL A 202 -3.05 1.20 3.36
N ASP A 203 -2.02 1.59 4.12
CA ASP A 203 -2.06 1.60 5.60
C ASP A 203 -3.19 2.50 6.12
N ARG A 204 -3.38 3.70 5.56
CA ARG A 204 -4.49 4.61 5.94
C ARG A 204 -5.86 4.04 5.59
N GLY A 205 -5.98 3.34 4.46
CA GLY A 205 -7.21 2.61 4.10
C GLY A 205 -7.54 1.50 5.10
N LEU A 206 -6.55 0.67 5.46
CA LEU A 206 -6.70 -0.39 6.46
C LEU A 206 -7.06 0.16 7.84
N GLU A 207 -6.49 1.30 8.22
CA GLU A 207 -6.84 1.97 9.48
C GLU A 207 -8.33 2.38 9.51
N VAL A 208 -8.85 2.94 8.43
CA VAL A 208 -10.28 3.28 8.31
C VAL A 208 -11.15 2.04 8.42
N LEU A 209 -10.78 0.93 7.75
CA LEU A 209 -11.52 -0.33 7.86
C LEU A 209 -11.57 -0.84 9.31
N ARG A 210 -10.45 -0.79 10.06
CA ARG A 210 -10.42 -1.13 11.49
C ARG A 210 -11.32 -0.21 12.33
N GLN A 211 -11.28 1.10 12.08
CA GLN A 211 -12.14 2.07 12.77
C GLN A 211 -13.63 1.85 12.52
N GLN A 212 -13.99 1.33 11.32
CA GLN A 212 -15.36 0.91 10.98
C GLN A 212 -15.72 -0.46 11.57
N GLY A 213 -14.83 -1.08 12.35
CA GLY A 213 -15.06 -2.35 13.02
C GLY A 213 -15.01 -3.56 12.08
N ILE A 214 -14.30 -3.47 10.95
CA ILE A 214 -13.96 -4.62 10.11
C ILE A 214 -12.83 -5.40 10.82
N GLU A 215 -12.95 -6.73 10.84
CA GLU A 215 -11.97 -7.61 11.50
C GLU A 215 -11.08 -8.36 10.50
N HIS A 216 -11.50 -8.45 9.24
CA HIS A 216 -10.81 -9.17 8.17
C HIS A 216 -10.77 -8.32 6.91
N ALA A 217 -9.62 -7.84 6.52
CA ALA A 217 -9.48 -6.99 5.34
C ALA A 217 -8.16 -7.18 4.62
N LEU A 218 -8.21 -6.94 3.31
CA LEU A 218 -7.06 -6.84 2.42
C LEU A 218 -7.28 -5.67 1.47
N ILE A 219 -6.25 -4.86 1.28
CA ILE A 219 -6.16 -3.82 0.24
C ILE A 219 -4.97 -4.15 -0.65
N ASP A 220 -5.21 -4.21 -1.95
CA ASP A 220 -4.19 -4.37 -2.99
C ASP A 220 -4.18 -3.11 -3.86
N ALA A 221 -3.07 -2.41 -3.90
CA ALA A 221 -2.83 -1.22 -4.71
C ALA A 221 -1.74 -1.49 -5.76
N GLY A 222 -2.04 -2.38 -6.71
CA GLY A 222 -1.13 -2.71 -7.81
C GLY A 222 0.14 -3.43 -7.37
N GLY A 223 0.01 -4.36 -6.41
CA GLY A 223 1.13 -5.13 -5.86
C GLY A 223 1.68 -4.63 -4.53
N ASP A 224 1.25 -3.44 -4.07
CA ASP A 224 1.44 -3.01 -2.69
C ASP A 224 0.23 -3.41 -1.88
N ILE A 225 0.38 -4.46 -1.10
CA ILE A 225 -0.73 -5.18 -0.46
C ILE A 225 -0.58 -5.11 1.05
N GLY A 226 -1.64 -4.67 1.72
CA GLY A 226 -1.72 -4.73 3.18
C GLY A 226 -2.94 -5.53 3.61
N ALA A 227 -2.83 -6.24 4.74
CA ALA A 227 -3.91 -7.06 5.26
C ALA A 227 -3.93 -7.11 6.79
N PHE A 228 -5.11 -7.47 7.32
CA PHE A 228 -5.25 -7.84 8.72
C PHE A 228 -6.36 -8.87 8.95
N GLY A 229 -6.18 -9.68 10.03
CA GLY A 229 -7.13 -10.63 10.54
C GLY A 229 -7.26 -11.92 9.74
N GLY A 230 -6.50 -12.10 8.66
CA GLY A 230 -6.65 -13.26 7.77
C GLY A 230 -8.04 -13.37 7.15
N LYS A 231 -8.36 -14.53 6.54
CA LYS A 231 -9.73 -14.89 6.13
C LYS A 231 -10.49 -15.53 7.33
N PRO A 232 -11.84 -15.54 7.30
CA PRO A 232 -12.63 -16.26 8.31
C PRO A 232 -12.18 -17.72 8.44
N ALA A 233 -12.43 -18.30 9.62
CA ALA A 233 -12.01 -19.66 10.00
C ALA A 233 -10.48 -19.85 10.18
N GLY A 234 -9.71 -18.74 10.25
CA GLY A 234 -8.27 -18.77 10.50
C GLY A 234 -7.42 -19.07 9.26
N GLU A 235 -8.00 -18.95 8.08
CA GLU A 235 -7.25 -19.05 6.83
C GLU A 235 -6.41 -17.79 6.60
N LYS A 236 -5.26 -17.95 5.96
CA LYS A 236 -4.41 -16.83 5.54
C LYS A 236 -4.90 -16.23 4.21
N TRP A 237 -4.53 -14.98 3.96
CA TRP A 237 -4.61 -14.38 2.63
C TRP A 237 -3.50 -14.97 1.77
N GLU A 238 -3.85 -15.47 0.59
CA GLU A 238 -2.93 -16.02 -0.39
C GLU A 238 -2.71 -14.99 -1.50
N LEU A 239 -1.45 -14.60 -1.71
CA LEU A 239 -1.05 -13.55 -2.61
C LEU A 239 -0.03 -14.11 -3.60
N ALA A 240 -0.43 -14.30 -4.84
CA ALA A 240 0.45 -14.80 -5.88
C ALA A 240 1.47 -13.73 -6.29
N LEU A 241 2.75 -14.05 -6.18
CA LEU A 241 3.82 -13.21 -6.70
C LEU A 241 3.98 -13.46 -8.20
N ARG A 242 3.74 -12.40 -9.01
CA ARG A 242 3.87 -12.47 -10.47
C ARG A 242 5.30 -12.82 -10.88
N ASN A 243 5.43 -13.66 -11.87
CA ASN A 243 6.72 -13.90 -12.52
C ASN A 243 7.06 -12.71 -13.45
N PRO A 244 8.18 -11.99 -13.23
CA PRO A 244 8.53 -10.82 -14.03
C PRO A 244 8.79 -11.15 -15.51
N LYS A 245 9.01 -12.41 -15.87
CA LYS A 245 9.26 -12.86 -17.25
C LYS A 245 8.08 -13.56 -17.93
N ASP A 246 7.10 -13.98 -17.17
CA ASP A 246 5.88 -14.61 -17.69
C ASP A 246 4.68 -14.15 -16.90
N GLU A 247 3.99 -13.16 -17.42
CA GLU A 247 2.81 -12.54 -16.76
C GLU A 247 1.67 -13.54 -16.49
N ASN A 248 1.71 -14.74 -17.12
CA ASN A 248 0.69 -15.77 -16.93
C ASN A 248 1.07 -16.80 -15.85
N SER A 249 2.25 -16.66 -15.24
CA SER A 249 2.72 -17.55 -14.18
C SER A 249 3.03 -16.79 -12.88
N SER A 250 3.03 -17.51 -11.76
CA SER A 250 3.47 -16.99 -10.47
C SER A 250 4.76 -17.68 -10.04
N LEU A 251 5.67 -16.92 -9.43
CA LEU A 251 6.91 -17.46 -8.86
C LEU A 251 6.63 -18.27 -7.59
N THR A 252 5.78 -17.72 -6.73
CA THR A 252 5.40 -18.32 -5.45
C THR A 252 4.11 -17.67 -4.94
N THR A 253 3.58 -18.17 -3.84
CA THR A 253 2.42 -17.59 -3.15
C THR A 253 2.84 -17.19 -1.75
N PHE A 254 2.61 -15.93 -1.40
CA PHE A 254 2.69 -15.47 -0.01
C PHE A 254 1.40 -15.80 0.73
N ALA A 255 1.52 -16.20 1.98
CA ALA A 255 0.40 -16.52 2.85
C ALA A 255 0.52 -15.74 4.17
N ILE A 256 -0.27 -14.65 4.31
CA ILE A 256 -0.23 -13.74 5.46
C ILE A 256 -1.59 -13.62 6.13
N SER A 257 -1.62 -13.35 7.43
CA SER A 257 -2.84 -12.97 8.16
C SER A 257 -2.84 -11.48 8.47
N ASP A 258 -1.68 -10.95 8.87
CA ASP A 258 -1.43 -9.55 9.21
C ASP A 258 -0.11 -9.11 8.58
N GLY A 259 0.02 -7.80 8.31
CA GLY A 259 1.21 -7.20 7.72
C GLY A 259 1.00 -6.82 6.26
N ALA A 260 2.08 -6.61 5.55
CA ALA A 260 2.06 -6.10 4.18
C ALA A 260 3.16 -6.73 3.31
N ILE A 261 2.92 -6.74 2.01
CA ILE A 261 3.89 -7.11 0.98
C ILE A 261 3.84 -6.05 -0.09
N ALA A 262 4.99 -5.51 -0.45
CA ALA A 262 5.13 -4.63 -1.60
C ALA A 262 6.15 -5.20 -2.59
N THR A 263 5.94 -4.93 -3.87
CA THR A 263 6.82 -5.43 -4.94
C THR A 263 7.25 -4.30 -5.84
N SER A 264 8.56 -4.11 -5.97
CA SER A 264 9.19 -3.22 -6.94
C SER A 264 9.72 -4.00 -8.13
N GLY A 265 9.48 -3.48 -9.35
CA GLY A 265 9.97 -4.09 -10.58
C GLY A 265 9.95 -3.10 -11.75
N ASN A 266 10.95 -3.15 -12.62
CA ASN A 266 11.03 -2.26 -13.78
C ASN A 266 10.01 -2.60 -14.87
N TYR A 267 9.49 -3.83 -14.91
CA TYR A 267 8.51 -4.26 -15.90
C TYR A 267 7.16 -3.52 -15.81
N GLU A 268 6.90 -2.83 -14.71
CA GLU A 268 5.68 -2.06 -14.53
C GLU A 268 5.70 -0.74 -15.30
N ARG A 269 6.84 -0.05 -15.34
CA ARG A 269 6.99 1.25 -15.99
C ARG A 269 8.38 1.43 -16.57
N PHE A 270 8.49 1.44 -17.89
CA PHE A 270 9.66 1.91 -18.60
C PHE A 270 9.41 3.33 -19.15
N PHE A 271 10.41 4.20 -19.05
CA PHE A 271 10.43 5.45 -19.81
C PHE A 271 10.73 5.16 -21.29
N ASP A 272 11.64 4.23 -21.55
CA ASP A 272 11.88 3.64 -22.86
C ASP A 272 12.29 2.16 -22.70
N PRO A 273 11.42 1.20 -23.09
CA PRO A 273 11.75 -0.23 -23.03
C PRO A 273 12.91 -0.63 -23.93
N ALA A 274 13.11 0.07 -25.09
CA ALA A 274 14.18 -0.25 -26.04
C ALA A 274 15.55 0.21 -25.53
N ALA A 275 15.58 1.28 -24.72
CA ALA A 275 16.78 1.77 -24.06
C ALA A 275 16.98 1.19 -22.66
N GLU A 276 16.07 0.32 -22.20
CA GLU A 276 16.04 -0.29 -20.86
C GLU A 276 16.02 0.76 -19.72
N VAL A 277 15.42 1.93 -19.97
CA VAL A 277 15.31 3.01 -18.98
C VAL A 277 14.06 2.81 -18.14
N GLY A 278 14.19 2.19 -16.98
CA GLY A 278 13.14 2.01 -15.99
C GLY A 278 12.96 3.25 -15.09
N HIS A 279 11.87 3.26 -14.35
CA HIS A 279 11.51 4.37 -13.45
C HIS A 279 12.19 4.30 -12.07
N ILE A 280 12.86 3.20 -11.73
CA ILE A 280 13.56 3.05 -10.45
C ILE A 280 15.03 3.41 -10.68
N MET A 281 15.44 4.56 -10.11
CA MET A 281 16.79 5.09 -10.21
C MET A 281 17.64 4.63 -9.03
N ASP A 282 18.91 4.35 -9.28
CA ASP A 282 19.92 4.21 -8.23
C ASP A 282 20.46 5.60 -7.86
N PRO A 283 20.16 6.13 -6.66
CA PRO A 283 20.63 7.44 -6.22
C PRO A 283 22.16 7.57 -6.16
N ARG A 284 22.87 6.45 -6.07
CA ARG A 284 24.34 6.38 -5.95
C ARG A 284 25.03 6.54 -7.30
N THR A 285 24.35 6.22 -8.38
CA THR A 285 24.89 6.25 -9.75
C THR A 285 24.20 7.25 -10.66
N GLY A 286 22.92 7.58 -10.38
CA GLY A 286 22.06 8.43 -11.19
C GLY A 286 21.49 7.75 -12.44
N TYR A 287 21.66 6.42 -12.56
CA TYR A 287 21.11 5.61 -13.66
C TYR A 287 19.96 4.73 -13.17
N SER A 288 19.16 4.25 -14.11
CA SER A 288 18.15 3.22 -13.85
C SER A 288 18.80 1.95 -13.27
N SER A 289 18.21 1.40 -12.22
CA SER A 289 18.74 0.19 -11.59
C SER A 289 18.44 -1.05 -12.45
N HIS A 290 19.46 -1.89 -12.64
CA HIS A 290 19.38 -3.19 -13.27
C HIS A 290 19.91 -4.30 -12.32
N ALA A 291 19.85 -4.07 -11.02
CA ALA A 291 20.34 -5.04 -10.04
C ALA A 291 19.35 -6.20 -9.83
N SER A 292 18.06 -5.94 -10.03
CA SER A 292 16.99 -6.92 -9.86
C SER A 292 15.95 -6.81 -10.98
N SER A 293 15.26 -7.90 -11.30
CA SER A 293 14.05 -7.88 -12.12
C SER A 293 12.83 -7.55 -11.26
N SER A 294 12.81 -8.06 -10.01
CA SER A 294 11.73 -7.82 -9.05
C SER A 294 12.26 -8.01 -7.63
N ALA A 295 11.74 -7.22 -6.71
CA ALA A 295 12.00 -7.34 -5.28
C ALA A 295 10.68 -7.24 -4.51
N SER A 296 10.31 -8.29 -3.80
CA SER A 296 9.13 -8.34 -2.93
C SER A 296 9.56 -8.32 -1.48
N VAL A 297 9.00 -7.40 -0.71
CA VAL A 297 9.33 -7.23 0.71
C VAL A 297 8.08 -7.40 1.55
N TYR A 298 8.16 -8.25 2.57
CA TYR A 298 7.19 -8.32 3.66
C TYR A 298 7.64 -7.41 4.81
N ALA A 299 6.71 -6.64 5.37
CA ALA A 299 6.92 -5.85 6.58
C ALA A 299 5.60 -5.74 7.39
N SER A 300 5.68 -5.12 8.57
CA SER A 300 4.51 -4.92 9.44
C SER A 300 3.54 -3.87 8.90
N THR A 301 4.00 -2.93 8.07
CA THR A 301 3.21 -1.87 7.41
C THR A 301 3.50 -1.85 5.92
N CYS A 302 2.51 -1.44 5.13
CA CYS A 302 2.68 -1.32 3.68
C CYS A 302 3.60 -0.15 3.32
N THR A 303 3.60 0.93 4.10
CA THR A 303 4.54 2.06 3.97
C THR A 303 5.99 1.59 3.99
N GLN A 304 6.35 0.77 4.99
CA GLN A 304 7.70 0.23 5.13
C GLN A 304 8.03 -0.77 4.01
N ALA A 305 7.09 -1.65 3.67
CA ALA A 305 7.27 -2.64 2.62
C ALA A 305 7.54 -1.97 1.26
N ASP A 306 6.80 -0.92 0.88
CA ASP A 306 6.92 -0.17 -0.38
C ASP A 306 8.31 0.51 -0.47
N ALA A 307 8.71 1.26 0.57
CA ALA A 307 10.02 1.91 0.61
C ALA A 307 11.18 0.92 0.55
N LEU A 308 11.11 -0.16 1.36
CA LEU A 308 12.15 -1.19 1.37
C LEU A 308 12.18 -2.02 0.09
N ALA A 309 11.05 -2.29 -0.56
CA ALA A 309 11.03 -2.97 -1.85
C ALA A 309 11.82 -2.18 -2.91
N THR A 310 11.68 -0.85 -2.92
CA THR A 310 12.47 0.04 -3.79
C THR A 310 13.96 -0.03 -3.46
N ALA A 311 14.34 0.07 -2.18
CA ALA A 311 15.74 -0.03 -1.76
C ALA A 311 16.37 -1.38 -2.12
N VAL A 312 15.67 -2.47 -1.81
CA VAL A 312 16.11 -3.85 -2.07
C VAL A 312 16.25 -4.11 -3.56
N PHE A 313 15.33 -3.59 -4.37
CA PHE A 313 15.43 -3.66 -5.84
C PHE A 313 16.71 -3.01 -6.35
N VAL A 314 17.08 -1.84 -5.81
CA VAL A 314 18.28 -1.09 -6.20
C VAL A 314 19.56 -1.76 -5.70
N LEU A 315 19.55 -2.36 -4.50
CA LEU A 315 20.70 -3.06 -3.93
C LEU A 315 20.99 -4.39 -4.63
N GLY A 316 19.98 -5.01 -5.23
CA GLY A 316 20.10 -6.34 -5.85
C GLY A 316 20.13 -7.49 -4.82
N PRO A 317 20.31 -8.73 -5.30
CA PRO A 317 20.18 -9.93 -4.48
C PRO A 317 21.06 -9.92 -3.22
N GLU A 318 22.37 -9.69 -3.36
CA GLU A 318 23.30 -9.77 -2.24
C GLU A 318 23.10 -8.62 -1.24
N GLY A 319 23.08 -7.37 -1.72
CA GLY A 319 22.92 -6.19 -0.88
C GLY A 319 21.54 -6.11 -0.24
N GLY A 320 20.50 -6.45 -1.01
CA GLY A 320 19.11 -6.45 -0.56
C GLY A 320 18.84 -7.46 0.55
N ILE A 321 19.32 -8.71 0.42
CA ILE A 321 19.19 -9.72 1.48
C ILE A 321 19.98 -9.31 2.72
N SER A 322 21.20 -8.79 2.56
CA SER A 322 22.00 -8.32 3.68
C SER A 322 21.31 -7.20 4.47
N LEU A 323 20.67 -6.26 3.76
CA LEU A 323 19.87 -5.21 4.41
C LEU A 323 18.71 -5.82 5.19
N VAL A 324 17.88 -6.64 4.55
CA VAL A 324 16.65 -7.19 5.13
C VAL A 324 16.96 -8.09 6.33
N ASP A 325 17.97 -8.95 6.25
CA ASP A 325 18.39 -9.81 7.38
C ASP A 325 18.91 -9.00 8.58
N SER A 326 19.22 -7.71 8.42
CA SER A 326 19.58 -6.80 9.51
C SER A 326 18.38 -6.13 10.18
N LEU A 327 17.15 -6.27 9.61
CA LEU A 327 15.95 -5.61 10.07
C LEU A 327 14.99 -6.61 10.74
N ASP A 328 14.49 -6.27 11.93
CA ASP A 328 13.57 -7.13 12.65
C ASP A 328 12.17 -7.14 11.97
N GLY A 329 11.66 -8.35 11.68
CA GLY A 329 10.31 -8.55 11.15
C GLY A 329 10.13 -8.13 9.68
N VAL A 330 11.23 -7.96 8.95
CA VAL A 330 11.25 -7.69 7.50
C VAL A 330 11.82 -8.90 6.79
N GLU A 331 11.17 -9.29 5.67
CA GLU A 331 11.61 -10.42 4.87
C GLU A 331 11.55 -10.06 3.38
N ALA A 332 12.37 -10.67 2.55
CA ALA A 332 12.40 -10.39 1.12
C ALA A 332 12.60 -11.63 0.24
N LEU A 333 12.05 -11.51 -0.96
CA LEU A 333 12.32 -12.40 -2.10
C LEU A 333 12.73 -11.52 -3.28
N ILE A 334 13.92 -11.78 -3.84
CA ILE A 334 14.52 -10.97 -4.92
C ILE A 334 14.79 -11.86 -6.11
N VAL A 335 14.40 -11.40 -7.30
CA VAL A 335 14.69 -12.04 -8.58
C VAL A 335 15.81 -11.26 -9.26
N GLY A 336 16.91 -11.92 -9.61
CA GLY A 336 18.04 -11.31 -10.29
C GLY A 336 17.67 -10.75 -11.66
N TYR A 337 18.39 -9.73 -12.12
CA TYR A 337 18.14 -9.10 -13.41
C TYR A 337 18.66 -9.97 -14.58
N ASP A 338 19.93 -10.37 -14.53
CA ASP A 338 20.59 -11.13 -15.58
C ASP A 338 20.11 -12.58 -15.64
N ASP A 339 19.91 -13.20 -14.48
CA ASP A 339 19.38 -14.57 -14.36
C ASP A 339 18.10 -14.58 -13.48
N PRO A 340 16.92 -14.67 -14.12
CA PRO A 340 15.66 -14.72 -13.37
C PRO A 340 15.39 -16.06 -12.68
N GLN A 341 16.21 -17.06 -12.88
CA GLN A 341 16.20 -18.30 -12.09
C GLN A 341 16.96 -18.10 -10.77
N GLU A 342 17.76 -17.04 -10.68
CA GLU A 342 18.40 -16.62 -9.44
C GLU A 342 17.37 -15.94 -8.53
N ILE A 343 16.79 -16.71 -7.62
CA ILE A 343 15.86 -16.23 -6.61
C ILE A 343 16.57 -16.23 -5.26
N SER A 344 16.86 -15.04 -4.74
CA SER A 344 17.41 -14.85 -3.39
C SER A 344 16.30 -14.64 -2.38
N LYS A 345 16.44 -15.27 -1.21
CA LYS A 345 15.44 -15.30 -0.14
C LYS A 345 16.10 -14.92 1.18
N SER A 346 15.48 -14.03 1.97
CA SER A 346 15.91 -13.76 3.34
C SER A 346 15.66 -14.96 4.26
N SER A 347 16.31 -14.95 5.40
CA SER A 347 16.38 -16.11 6.30
C SER A 347 15.03 -16.58 6.85
N GLY A 348 14.06 -15.65 7.05
CA GLY A 348 12.74 -15.91 7.63
C GLY A 348 11.60 -15.97 6.63
N ILE A 349 11.82 -15.68 5.34
CA ILE A 349 10.76 -15.60 4.32
C ILE A 349 9.94 -16.88 4.20
N GLY A 350 10.52 -18.04 4.51
CA GLY A 350 9.84 -19.34 4.49
C GLY A 350 8.60 -19.42 5.40
N THR A 351 8.43 -18.49 6.34
CA THR A 351 7.24 -18.39 7.19
C THR A 351 6.02 -17.86 6.40
N TYR A 352 6.28 -17.12 5.34
CA TYR A 352 5.29 -16.37 4.57
C TYR A 352 5.05 -16.91 3.18
N ILE A 353 5.86 -17.82 2.66
CA ILE A 353 5.71 -18.43 1.34
C ILE A 353 5.25 -19.88 1.45
N ASP A 354 4.43 -20.31 0.50
CA ASP A 354 3.97 -21.69 0.42
C ASP A 354 5.10 -22.59 -0.11
N GLN A 355 5.54 -23.57 0.68
CA GLN A 355 6.68 -24.44 0.33
C GLN A 355 6.29 -25.57 -0.67
N GLU A 356 4.99 -25.72 -0.99
CA GLU A 356 4.52 -26.89 -1.77
C GLU A 356 4.54 -26.67 -3.31
N LYS A 357 4.87 -25.47 -3.81
CA LYS A 357 4.83 -25.19 -5.27
C LYS A 357 6.18 -25.03 -5.97
N ASP A 358 7.28 -25.28 -5.28
CA ASP A 358 8.63 -25.17 -5.87
C ASP A 358 9.03 -26.41 -6.72
N GLY A 359 8.07 -27.20 -7.23
CA GLY A 359 8.42 -28.47 -7.91
C GLY A 359 7.37 -29.14 -8.80
N GLU A 360 6.61 -28.39 -9.63
CA GLU A 360 5.90 -29.00 -10.76
C GLU A 360 6.10 -28.21 -12.05
#